data_251625e455324ce25aa3431d9b6029e4
#
_entry.id   251625e455324ce25aa3431d9b6029e4
#
_cell.length_a   1.000
_cell.length_b   1.000
_cell.length_c   1.000
_cell.angle_alpha   90.00
_cell.angle_beta   90.00
_cell.angle_gamma   90.00
#
_symmetry.space_group_name_H-M   'P 1'
#
loop_
_entity.id
_entity.type
_entity.pdbx_description
1 polymer ?
#
loop_
_entity_poly.entity_id
_entity_poly.type
_entity_poly.pdbx_seq_one_letter_code
_entity_poly.pdbx_strand_id
1 'polypeptide(L)'
;MAYKENYPSALLGEAVDAISSLPGVGRRSALRLALHLLKQPQEHVHHFTDSIRRLRDEVHYCRECRMISDNDLCSFCSDSRRNHSQICVVESVRDVMSIEATGQYHGLYHVLGGIISPMAGVGPSDLTIRELVGRLSALEDPSSAEVIMALSGDVEGETTAFYIYRQIEPVGVRVTTLARGLGFGDDLEYADSLTLGRSITARQPFKV
;
A
#
# COMPACT_ATOMS: atom_id res chain seq x y z
N MET A 1 30.14 15.22 -16.01
CA MET A 1 30.78 15.99 -14.91
C MET A 1 29.67 16.61 -14.09
N ALA A 2 29.46 16.16 -12.86
CA ALA A 2 28.48 16.76 -11.96
C ALA A 2 29.01 18.13 -11.54
N TYR A 3 28.25 19.17 -11.79
CA TYR A 3 28.51 20.53 -11.25
C TYR A 3 28.52 20.39 -9.73
N LYS A 4 29.69 20.51 -9.11
CA LYS A 4 29.80 20.63 -7.65
C LYS A 4 29.30 22.03 -7.32
N GLU A 5 28.04 22.16 -6.93
CA GLU A 5 27.51 23.42 -6.40
C GLU A 5 28.32 23.79 -5.17
N ASN A 6 29.03 24.91 -5.24
CA ASN A 6 29.85 25.43 -4.13
C ASN A 6 28.90 26.10 -3.13
N TYR A 7 28.43 25.34 -2.14
CA TYR A 7 27.70 25.96 -1.01
C TYR A 7 28.63 26.71 -0.07
N PRO A 8 28.18 27.84 0.53
CA PRO A 8 28.98 28.62 1.43
C PRO A 8 29.32 27.93 2.75
N SER A 9 28.68 26.80 3.03
CA SER A 9 28.88 25.94 4.20
C SER A 9 28.80 24.47 3.80
N ALA A 10 29.71 23.64 4.32
CA ALA A 10 29.68 22.21 4.16
C ALA A 10 28.37 21.59 4.73
N LEU A 11 27.94 22.08 5.92
CA LEU A 11 26.69 21.63 6.56
C LEU A 11 25.44 21.91 5.71
N LEU A 12 25.45 23.08 5.01
CA LEU A 12 24.35 23.36 4.06
C LEU A 12 24.36 22.35 2.88
N GLY A 13 25.55 22.02 2.38
CA GLY A 13 25.72 21.02 1.32
C GLY A 13 25.20 19.64 1.74
N GLU A 14 25.58 19.18 2.92
CA GLU A 14 25.13 17.90 3.49
C GLU A 14 23.61 17.86 3.66
N ALA A 15 23.01 18.94 4.18
CA ALA A 15 21.54 19.02 4.32
C ALA A 15 20.83 18.98 2.95
N VAL A 16 21.37 19.68 1.95
CA VAL A 16 20.82 19.65 0.58
C VAL A 16 20.95 18.26 -0.03
N ASP A 17 22.08 17.59 0.14
CA ASP A 17 22.29 16.22 -0.38
C ASP A 17 21.32 15.25 0.30
N ALA A 18 21.17 15.32 1.62
CA ALA A 18 20.23 14.47 2.35
C ALA A 18 18.77 14.70 1.92
N ILE A 19 18.32 15.94 1.79
CA ILE A 19 16.94 16.25 1.37
C ILE A 19 16.73 15.87 -0.10
N SER A 20 17.73 16.05 -0.98
CA SER A 20 17.63 15.72 -2.40
C SER A 20 17.67 14.21 -2.69
N SER A 21 18.02 13.38 -1.71
CA SER A 21 17.92 11.93 -1.82
C SER A 21 16.48 11.41 -1.77
N LEU A 22 15.52 12.25 -1.35
CA LEU A 22 14.11 11.90 -1.32
C LEU A 22 13.52 11.89 -2.73
N PRO A 23 12.67 10.87 -3.07
CA PRO A 23 12.02 10.80 -4.37
C PRO A 23 11.21 12.06 -4.69
N GLY A 24 11.39 12.60 -5.90
CA GLY A 24 10.68 13.81 -6.35
C GLY A 24 11.27 15.13 -5.84
N VAL A 25 12.33 15.10 -5.04
CA VAL A 25 13.00 16.31 -4.52
C VAL A 25 14.27 16.58 -5.29
N GLY A 26 14.23 17.56 -6.20
CA GLY A 26 15.42 18.03 -6.91
C GLY A 26 16.28 18.95 -6.03
N ARG A 27 17.58 19.11 -6.38
CA ARG A 27 18.56 19.92 -5.62
C ARG A 27 18.09 21.37 -5.34
N ARG A 28 17.41 22.01 -6.34
CA ARG A 28 16.88 23.37 -6.14
C ARG A 28 15.81 23.43 -5.06
N SER A 29 14.91 22.44 -5.02
CA SER A 29 13.90 22.32 -3.97
C SER A 29 14.55 21.98 -2.63
N ALA A 30 15.53 21.07 -2.60
CA ALA A 30 16.27 20.71 -1.40
C ALA A 30 16.98 21.93 -0.78
N LEU A 31 17.65 22.76 -1.60
CA LEU A 31 18.27 23.99 -1.11
C LEU A 31 17.24 24.93 -0.48
N ARG A 32 16.09 25.12 -1.13
CA ARG A 32 15.01 25.96 -0.59
C ARG A 32 14.51 25.45 0.75
N LEU A 33 14.33 24.12 0.89
CA LEU A 33 13.91 23.47 2.13
C LEU A 33 14.97 23.58 3.22
N ALA A 34 16.25 23.35 2.91
CA ALA A 34 17.35 23.51 3.86
C ALA A 34 17.45 24.94 4.41
N LEU A 35 17.35 25.95 3.52
CA LEU A 35 17.36 27.35 3.92
C LEU A 35 16.10 27.75 4.71
N HIS A 36 14.96 27.10 4.47
CA HIS A 36 13.75 27.28 5.28
C HIS A 36 13.96 26.73 6.69
N LEU A 37 14.46 25.51 6.82
CA LEU A 37 14.76 24.89 8.12
C LEU A 37 15.78 25.71 8.92
N LEU A 38 16.80 26.26 8.26
CA LEU A 38 17.80 27.10 8.92
C LEU A 38 17.20 28.37 9.58
N LYS A 39 16.04 28.84 9.08
CA LYS A 39 15.33 30.00 9.65
C LYS A 39 14.33 29.63 10.75
N GLN A 40 14.07 28.34 10.95
CA GLN A 40 13.15 27.89 11.99
C GLN A 40 13.85 27.89 13.37
N PRO A 41 13.07 27.97 14.47
CA PRO A 41 13.59 27.71 15.81
C PRO A 41 14.24 26.32 15.88
N GLN A 42 15.33 26.18 16.60
CA GLN A 42 16.06 24.90 16.75
C GLN A 42 15.15 23.77 17.24
N GLU A 43 14.27 24.07 18.18
CA GLU A 43 13.32 23.11 18.73
C GLU A 43 12.40 22.52 17.64
N HIS A 44 11.92 23.34 16.72
CA HIS A 44 11.08 22.86 15.59
C HIS A 44 11.87 21.95 14.65
N VAL A 45 13.13 22.28 14.39
CA VAL A 45 14.00 21.44 13.53
C VAL A 45 14.33 20.12 14.21
N HIS A 46 14.63 20.14 15.52
CA HIS A 46 14.87 18.92 16.30
C HIS A 46 13.62 18.03 16.32
N HIS A 47 12.44 18.59 16.59
CA HIS A 47 11.20 17.84 16.56
C HIS A 47 10.94 17.19 15.19
N PHE A 48 11.16 17.93 14.10
CA PHE A 48 11.03 17.41 12.73
C PHE A 48 11.99 16.24 12.49
N THR A 49 13.27 16.41 12.79
CA THR A 49 14.29 15.36 12.56
C THR A 49 14.06 14.14 13.44
N ASP A 50 13.66 14.34 14.70
CA ASP A 50 13.33 13.24 15.62
C ASP A 50 12.09 12.49 15.18
N SER A 51 11.08 13.18 14.66
CA SER A 51 9.87 12.51 14.13
C SER A 51 10.20 11.58 12.96
N ILE A 52 11.08 12.02 12.03
CA ILE A 52 11.52 11.17 10.91
C ILE A 52 12.38 10.00 11.41
N ARG A 53 13.30 10.25 12.35
CA ARG A 53 14.12 9.20 12.95
C ARG A 53 13.24 8.15 13.63
N ARG A 54 12.32 8.59 14.50
CA ARG A 54 11.40 7.70 15.21
C ARG A 54 10.52 6.87 14.26
N LEU A 55 10.00 7.49 13.20
CA LEU A 55 9.25 6.78 12.15
C LEU A 55 10.07 5.60 11.59
N ARG A 56 11.39 5.78 11.38
CA ARG A 56 12.26 4.70 10.86
C ARG A 56 12.63 3.66 11.90
N ASP A 57 12.90 4.10 13.14
CA ASP A 57 13.49 3.26 14.18
C ASP A 57 12.44 2.53 15.02
N GLU A 58 11.25 3.13 15.23
CA GLU A 58 10.24 2.66 16.18
C GLU A 58 9.01 2.00 15.52
N VAL A 59 8.75 2.28 14.21
CA VAL A 59 7.63 1.66 13.51
C VAL A 59 7.91 0.19 13.21
N HIS A 60 6.94 -0.65 13.52
CA HIS A 60 6.95 -2.08 13.25
C HIS A 60 5.94 -2.46 12.17
N TYR A 61 6.02 -3.68 11.69
CA TYR A 61 4.98 -4.29 10.88
C TYR A 61 4.11 -5.20 11.74
N CYS A 62 2.79 -5.01 11.69
CA CYS A 62 1.84 -5.87 12.37
C CYS A 62 2.13 -7.34 12.03
N ARG A 63 2.26 -8.19 13.04
CA ARG A 63 2.59 -9.61 12.86
C ARG A 63 1.53 -10.38 12.07
N GLU A 64 0.26 -9.91 12.09
CA GLU A 64 -0.85 -10.57 11.42
C GLU A 64 -1.06 -10.07 9.98
N CYS A 65 -1.09 -8.75 9.77
CA CYS A 65 -1.53 -8.17 8.50
C CYS A 65 -0.46 -7.41 7.74
N ARG A 66 0.74 -7.25 8.31
CA ARG A 66 1.87 -6.52 7.73
C ARG A 66 1.64 -5.02 7.51
N MET A 67 0.56 -4.47 8.08
CA MET A 67 0.35 -3.03 8.18
C MET A 67 1.41 -2.41 9.09
N ILE A 68 1.79 -1.16 8.82
CA ILE A 68 2.63 -0.39 9.75
C ILE A 68 1.89 -0.19 11.08
N SER A 69 2.62 -0.29 12.19
CA SER A 69 2.06 -0.26 13.54
C SER A 69 3.08 0.20 14.56
N ASP A 70 2.63 0.85 15.60
CA ASP A 70 3.46 1.19 16.78
C ASP A 70 3.53 0.01 17.79
N ASN A 71 2.77 -1.07 17.54
CA ASN A 71 2.67 -2.25 18.40
C ASN A 71 2.72 -3.53 17.55
N ASP A 72 2.86 -4.69 18.21
CA ASP A 72 2.86 -6.02 17.57
C ASP A 72 1.61 -6.27 16.72
N LEU A 73 0.45 -5.78 17.17
CA LEU A 73 -0.81 -5.78 16.43
C LEU A 73 -1.24 -4.34 16.12
N CYS A 74 -1.60 -4.09 14.88
CA CYS A 74 -2.15 -2.80 14.47
C CYS A 74 -3.58 -2.59 15.00
N SER A 75 -4.06 -1.35 14.93
CA SER A 75 -5.41 -0.97 15.36
C SER A 75 -6.52 -1.77 14.67
N PHE A 76 -6.32 -2.24 13.44
CA PHE A 76 -7.30 -3.06 12.73
C PHE A 76 -7.35 -4.49 13.27
N CYS A 77 -6.20 -5.13 13.47
CA CYS A 77 -6.14 -6.52 13.92
C CYS A 77 -6.49 -6.67 15.41
N SER A 78 -6.33 -5.61 16.22
CA SER A 78 -6.70 -5.60 17.63
C SER A 78 -8.16 -5.19 17.90
N ASP A 79 -8.88 -4.67 16.91
CA ASP A 79 -10.27 -4.25 17.07
C ASP A 79 -11.23 -5.43 16.93
N SER A 80 -11.78 -5.89 18.04
CA SER A 80 -12.73 -7.00 18.11
C SER A 80 -14.10 -6.70 17.46
N ARG A 81 -14.38 -5.44 17.12
CA ARG A 81 -15.63 -5.05 16.43
C ARG A 81 -15.57 -5.31 14.94
N ARG A 82 -14.37 -5.52 14.39
CA ARG A 82 -14.18 -5.82 12.97
C ARG A 82 -14.56 -7.26 12.64
N ASN A 83 -14.94 -7.49 11.40
CA ASN A 83 -15.22 -8.83 10.91
C ASN A 83 -13.92 -9.57 10.62
N HIS A 84 -13.52 -10.46 11.51
CA HIS A 84 -12.29 -11.24 11.41
C HIS A 84 -12.35 -12.35 10.36
N SER A 85 -13.53 -12.67 9.82
CA SER A 85 -13.69 -13.65 8.73
C SER A 85 -13.51 -13.02 7.33
N GLN A 86 -13.34 -11.68 7.23
CA GLN A 86 -13.07 -11.01 5.96
C GLN A 86 -11.68 -10.41 5.95
N ILE A 87 -10.88 -10.75 4.94
CA ILE A 87 -9.50 -10.26 4.78
C ILE A 87 -9.37 -9.62 3.39
N CYS A 88 -9.17 -8.30 3.38
CA CYS A 88 -8.88 -7.55 2.16
C CYS A 88 -7.37 -7.53 1.91
N VAL A 89 -6.93 -8.16 0.83
CA VAL A 89 -5.53 -8.21 0.41
C VAL A 89 -5.24 -7.04 -0.49
N VAL A 90 -4.26 -6.23 -0.10
CA VAL A 90 -3.87 -4.98 -0.76
C VAL A 90 -2.37 -4.95 -1.05
N GLU A 91 -1.95 -4.12 -2.00
CA GLU A 91 -0.55 -3.98 -2.38
C GLU A 91 0.25 -3.21 -1.32
N SER A 92 -0.34 -2.13 -0.79
CA SER A 92 0.36 -1.16 0.06
C SER A 92 -0.50 -0.61 1.20
N VAL A 93 0.17 0.06 2.13
CA VAL A 93 -0.48 0.82 3.21
C VAL A 93 -1.42 1.91 2.68
N ARG A 94 -1.10 2.49 1.52
CA ARG A 94 -1.93 3.54 0.90
C ARG A 94 -3.30 3.01 0.51
N ASP A 95 -3.37 1.77 0.03
CA ASP A 95 -4.62 1.14 -0.37
C ASP A 95 -5.52 0.91 0.85
N VAL A 96 -4.93 0.48 1.99
CA VAL A 96 -5.65 0.40 3.26
C VAL A 96 -6.26 1.75 3.62
N MET A 97 -5.46 2.83 3.57
CA MET A 97 -5.94 4.17 3.88
C MET A 97 -7.07 4.62 2.95
N SER A 98 -6.98 4.29 1.65
CA SER A 98 -8.00 4.62 0.66
C SER A 98 -9.30 3.87 0.91
N ILE A 99 -9.24 2.58 1.24
CA ILE A 99 -10.41 1.76 1.55
C ILE A 99 -11.07 2.23 2.86
N GLU A 100 -10.28 2.48 3.91
CA GLU A 100 -10.79 2.98 5.19
C GLU A 100 -11.48 4.35 5.05
N ALA A 101 -10.96 5.23 4.18
CA ALA A 101 -11.58 6.53 3.92
C ALA A 101 -13.01 6.44 3.35
N THR A 102 -13.40 5.29 2.78
CA THR A 102 -14.77 5.06 2.30
C THR A 102 -15.77 4.82 3.43
N GLY A 103 -15.32 4.34 4.58
CA GLY A 103 -16.17 3.93 5.70
C GLY A 103 -17.08 2.73 5.39
N GLN A 104 -16.84 1.98 4.30
CA GLN A 104 -17.71 0.88 3.86
C GLN A 104 -17.17 -0.51 4.19
N TYR A 105 -15.90 -0.61 4.59
CA TYR A 105 -15.26 -1.88 4.88
C TYR A 105 -14.95 -2.02 6.37
N HIS A 106 -15.39 -3.14 6.94
CA HIS A 106 -15.24 -3.41 8.38
C HIS A 106 -14.51 -4.75 8.66
N GLY A 107 -13.88 -5.33 7.65
CA GLY A 107 -13.04 -6.51 7.79
C GLY A 107 -11.59 -6.18 8.15
N LEU A 108 -10.74 -7.18 8.09
CA LEU A 108 -9.29 -7.07 8.30
C LEU A 108 -8.55 -6.89 6.98
N TYR A 109 -7.29 -6.50 7.07
CA TYR A 109 -6.41 -6.32 5.91
C TYR A 109 -5.27 -7.33 5.90
N HIS A 110 -4.64 -7.48 4.74
CA HIS A 110 -3.32 -8.04 4.58
C HIS A 110 -2.55 -7.23 3.54
N VAL A 111 -1.43 -6.64 3.93
CA VAL A 111 -0.60 -5.77 3.08
C VAL A 111 0.53 -6.59 2.50
N LEU A 112 0.56 -6.73 1.18
CA LEU A 112 1.56 -7.54 0.47
C LEU A 112 2.96 -6.90 0.46
N GLY A 113 3.03 -5.55 0.49
CA GLY A 113 4.27 -4.80 0.31
C GLY A 113 4.62 -4.49 -1.15
N GLY A 114 3.76 -4.84 -2.09
CA GLY A 114 3.90 -4.63 -3.53
C GLY A 114 3.11 -5.64 -4.35
N ILE A 115 3.48 -5.78 -5.63
CA ILE A 115 2.97 -6.80 -6.57
C ILE A 115 4.14 -7.51 -7.25
N ILE A 116 3.90 -8.70 -7.79
CA ILE A 116 4.88 -9.43 -8.59
C ILE A 116 5.14 -8.62 -9.86
N SER A 117 6.37 -8.12 -10.00
CA SER A 117 6.82 -7.31 -11.13
C SER A 117 8.20 -7.74 -11.58
N PRO A 118 8.29 -8.59 -12.62
CA PRO A 118 9.58 -9.01 -13.15
C PRO A 118 10.43 -7.83 -13.66
N MET A 119 9.78 -6.79 -14.18
CA MET A 119 10.47 -5.58 -14.65
C MET A 119 11.11 -4.78 -13.52
N ALA A 120 10.47 -4.76 -12.34
CA ALA A 120 11.01 -4.14 -11.13
C ALA A 120 11.90 -5.09 -10.30
N GLY A 121 12.04 -6.36 -10.72
CA GLY A 121 12.79 -7.38 -10.00
C GLY A 121 12.10 -7.89 -8.74
N VAL A 122 10.78 -7.69 -8.61
CA VAL A 122 9.99 -8.13 -7.45
C VAL A 122 9.38 -9.50 -7.72
N GLY A 123 9.80 -10.49 -6.97
CA GLY A 123 9.27 -11.85 -7.02
C GLY A 123 8.29 -12.15 -5.87
N PRO A 124 7.63 -13.32 -5.90
CA PRO A 124 6.71 -13.74 -4.84
C PRO A 124 7.34 -13.82 -3.44
N SER A 125 8.66 -14.09 -3.37
CA SER A 125 9.40 -14.16 -2.11
C SER A 125 9.66 -12.81 -1.45
N ASP A 126 9.54 -11.72 -2.22
CA ASP A 126 9.73 -10.36 -1.74
C ASP A 126 8.43 -9.79 -1.13
N LEU A 127 7.32 -10.52 -1.30
CA LEU A 127 5.99 -10.16 -0.83
C LEU A 127 5.57 -11.01 0.37
N THR A 128 4.62 -10.52 1.17
CA THR A 128 4.13 -11.20 2.37
C THR A 128 3.07 -12.29 2.07
N ILE A 129 3.15 -12.92 0.89
CA ILE A 129 2.17 -13.94 0.46
C ILE A 129 2.23 -15.19 1.35
N ARG A 130 3.43 -15.59 1.77
CA ARG A 130 3.63 -16.74 2.67
C ARG A 130 2.95 -16.53 4.03
N GLU A 131 3.03 -15.33 4.55
CA GLU A 131 2.36 -14.93 5.79
C GLU A 131 0.85 -14.93 5.65
N LEU A 132 0.33 -14.50 4.51
CA LEU A 132 -1.10 -14.60 4.19
C LEU A 132 -1.57 -16.06 4.21
N VAL A 133 -0.86 -16.94 3.50
CA VAL A 133 -1.17 -18.38 3.48
C VAL A 133 -1.14 -18.98 4.88
N GLY A 134 -0.09 -18.67 5.66
CA GLY A 134 0.03 -19.13 7.04
C GLY A 134 -1.12 -18.66 7.93
N ARG A 135 -1.51 -17.39 7.79
CA ARG A 135 -2.65 -16.80 8.51
C ARG A 135 -3.97 -17.48 8.17
N LEU A 136 -4.23 -17.73 6.88
CA LEU A 136 -5.46 -18.39 6.43
C LEU A 136 -5.51 -19.86 6.84
N SER A 137 -4.38 -20.55 6.82
CA SER A 137 -4.28 -21.95 7.25
C SER A 137 -4.44 -22.14 8.77
N ALA A 138 -4.27 -21.07 9.55
CA ALA A 138 -4.46 -21.09 11.00
C ALA A 138 -5.90 -20.77 11.43
N LEU A 139 -6.82 -20.48 10.49
CA LEU A 139 -8.24 -20.26 10.80
C LEU A 139 -8.89 -21.58 11.24
N GLU A 140 -9.74 -21.52 12.26
CA GLU A 140 -10.52 -22.68 12.73
C GLU A 140 -11.51 -23.19 11.66
N ASP A 141 -12.16 -22.28 10.95
CA ASP A 141 -13.06 -22.56 9.84
C ASP A 141 -12.74 -21.69 8.62
N PRO A 142 -11.81 -22.13 7.75
CA PRO A 142 -11.47 -21.41 6.53
C PRO A 142 -12.66 -21.24 5.57
N SER A 143 -13.63 -22.16 5.58
CA SER A 143 -14.77 -22.11 4.64
C SER A 143 -15.73 -20.95 4.92
N SER A 144 -15.75 -20.44 6.14
CA SER A 144 -16.52 -19.22 6.53
C SER A 144 -15.78 -17.92 6.21
N ALA A 145 -14.49 -18.00 5.83
CA ALA A 145 -13.67 -16.82 5.59
C ALA A 145 -13.73 -16.38 4.13
N GLU A 146 -13.62 -15.06 3.93
CA GLU A 146 -13.55 -14.44 2.62
C GLU A 146 -12.24 -13.67 2.47
N VAL A 147 -11.54 -13.93 1.37
CA VAL A 147 -10.37 -13.15 0.92
C VAL A 147 -10.81 -12.27 -0.25
N ILE A 148 -10.70 -10.96 -0.08
CA ILE A 148 -11.02 -9.97 -1.10
C ILE A 148 -9.71 -9.51 -1.74
N MET A 149 -9.51 -9.82 -3.02
CA MET A 149 -8.34 -9.35 -3.78
C MET A 149 -8.56 -7.91 -4.23
N ALA A 150 -7.94 -6.96 -3.54
CA ALA A 150 -8.00 -5.53 -3.84
C ALA A 150 -6.68 -5.06 -4.45
N LEU A 151 -6.25 -5.72 -5.54
CA LEU A 151 -5.02 -5.42 -6.27
C LEU A 151 -5.33 -4.64 -7.54
N SER A 152 -4.30 -4.01 -8.13
CA SER A 152 -4.43 -3.26 -9.39
C SER A 152 -5.04 -4.11 -10.52
N GLY A 153 -5.68 -3.43 -11.45
CA GLY A 153 -6.32 -4.07 -12.61
C GLY A 153 -5.40 -4.25 -13.81
N ASP A 154 -4.11 -3.99 -13.64
CA ASP A 154 -3.10 -4.19 -14.66
C ASP A 154 -2.64 -5.67 -14.74
N VAL A 155 -1.74 -5.98 -15.65
CA VAL A 155 -1.23 -7.34 -15.88
C VAL A 155 -0.48 -7.88 -14.66
N GLU A 156 0.27 -7.02 -13.95
CA GLU A 156 1.08 -7.42 -12.78
C GLU A 156 0.18 -7.70 -11.57
N GLY A 157 -0.84 -6.87 -11.33
CA GLY A 157 -1.83 -7.10 -10.27
C GLY A 157 -2.68 -8.34 -10.51
N GLU A 158 -3.14 -8.57 -11.75
CA GLU A 158 -3.87 -9.79 -12.14
C GLU A 158 -3.01 -11.05 -11.95
N THR A 159 -1.73 -10.98 -12.38
CA THR A 159 -0.78 -12.09 -12.21
C THR A 159 -0.54 -12.38 -10.73
N THR A 160 -0.41 -11.33 -9.91
CA THR A 160 -0.24 -11.45 -8.46
C THR A 160 -1.49 -12.05 -7.81
N ALA A 161 -2.69 -11.59 -8.18
CA ALA A 161 -3.94 -12.14 -7.70
C ALA A 161 -4.09 -13.63 -8.05
N PHE A 162 -3.77 -14.01 -9.29
CA PHE A 162 -3.79 -15.41 -9.71
C PHE A 162 -2.77 -16.26 -8.95
N TYR A 163 -1.56 -15.76 -8.74
CA TYR A 163 -0.54 -16.45 -7.96
C TYR A 163 -1.02 -16.70 -6.53
N ILE A 164 -1.55 -15.67 -5.86
CA ILE A 164 -2.10 -15.79 -4.50
C ILE A 164 -3.24 -16.79 -4.47
N TYR A 165 -4.20 -16.70 -5.43
CA TYR A 165 -5.31 -17.63 -5.54
C TYR A 165 -4.85 -19.09 -5.55
N ARG A 166 -3.84 -19.41 -6.37
CA ARG A 166 -3.28 -20.78 -6.45
C ARG A 166 -2.65 -21.25 -5.14
N GLN A 167 -2.12 -20.34 -4.33
CA GLN A 167 -1.54 -20.67 -3.03
C GLN A 167 -2.62 -20.91 -1.96
N ILE A 168 -3.75 -20.18 -2.01
CA ILE A 168 -4.80 -20.26 -0.99
C ILE A 168 -5.97 -21.18 -1.38
N GLU A 169 -6.10 -21.58 -2.65
CA GLU A 169 -7.11 -22.50 -3.14
C GLU A 169 -7.22 -23.80 -2.29
N PRO A 170 -6.10 -24.45 -1.89
CA PRO A 170 -6.16 -25.63 -1.04
C PRO A 170 -6.69 -25.40 0.37
N VAL A 171 -6.67 -24.14 0.85
CA VAL A 171 -7.17 -23.77 2.19
C VAL A 171 -8.71 -23.78 2.23
N GLY A 172 -9.37 -23.57 1.08
CA GLY A 172 -10.82 -23.63 0.97
C GLY A 172 -11.56 -22.34 1.36
N VAL A 173 -10.85 -21.21 1.43
CA VAL A 173 -11.44 -19.88 1.68
C VAL A 173 -12.19 -19.39 0.44
N ARG A 174 -13.26 -18.61 0.64
CA ARG A 174 -13.93 -17.91 -0.46
C ARG A 174 -13.04 -16.78 -0.95
N VAL A 175 -12.86 -16.68 -2.27
CA VAL A 175 -12.06 -15.59 -2.87
C VAL A 175 -12.96 -14.72 -3.75
N THR A 176 -12.88 -13.40 -3.53
CA THR A 176 -13.58 -12.38 -4.32
C THR A 176 -12.61 -11.30 -4.78
N THR A 177 -13.03 -10.47 -5.72
CA THR A 177 -12.27 -9.31 -6.19
C THR A 177 -13.14 -8.06 -6.11
N LEU A 178 -12.51 -6.89 -6.04
CA LEU A 178 -13.25 -5.63 -6.18
C LEU A 178 -13.94 -5.56 -7.54
N ALA A 179 -15.15 -5.01 -7.55
CA ALA A 179 -15.85 -4.75 -8.80
C ALA A 179 -15.01 -3.82 -9.69
N ARG A 180 -14.87 -4.18 -10.95
CA ARG A 180 -14.15 -3.43 -11.96
C ARG A 180 -15.11 -3.02 -13.08
N GLY A 181 -14.97 -1.79 -13.53
CA GLY A 181 -15.84 -1.27 -14.57
C GLY A 181 -15.72 0.24 -14.72
N LEU A 182 -16.70 0.83 -15.36
CA LEU A 182 -16.81 2.27 -15.51
C LEU A 182 -17.02 2.94 -14.16
N GLY A 183 -16.32 4.04 -13.94
CA GLY A 183 -16.50 4.87 -12.74
C GLY A 183 -17.87 5.55 -12.73
N PHE A 184 -18.33 5.93 -11.54
CA PHE A 184 -19.57 6.70 -11.42
C PHE A 184 -19.42 8.08 -12.07
N GLY A 185 -20.26 8.37 -13.06
CA GLY A 185 -20.24 9.62 -13.80
C GLY A 185 -19.29 9.63 -15.01
N ASP A 186 -18.65 8.51 -15.34
CA ASP A 186 -17.82 8.41 -16.54
C ASP A 186 -18.70 8.38 -17.80
N ASP A 187 -18.31 9.16 -18.81
CA ASP A 187 -18.90 9.07 -20.14
C ASP A 187 -18.30 7.90 -20.93
N LEU A 188 -19.15 7.10 -21.57
CA LEU A 188 -18.71 5.93 -22.37
C LEU A 188 -17.73 6.30 -23.49
N GLU A 189 -17.82 7.52 -24.02
CA GLU A 189 -16.97 8.03 -25.09
C GLU A 189 -15.50 8.16 -24.67
N TYR A 190 -15.24 8.43 -23.37
CA TYR A 190 -13.88 8.63 -22.84
C TYR A 190 -13.32 7.39 -22.15
N ALA A 191 -14.11 6.33 -22.01
CA ALA A 191 -13.65 5.09 -21.43
C ALA A 191 -12.67 4.37 -22.35
N ASP A 192 -11.57 3.85 -21.80
CA ASP A 192 -10.69 3.01 -22.59
C ASP A 192 -11.38 1.69 -22.99
N SER A 193 -10.97 1.14 -24.15
CA SER A 193 -11.63 0.01 -24.76
C SER A 193 -11.56 -1.27 -23.88
N LEU A 194 -10.52 -1.43 -23.06
CA LEU A 194 -10.36 -2.58 -22.17
C LEU A 194 -11.34 -2.49 -21.00
N THR A 195 -11.45 -1.33 -20.36
CA THR A 195 -12.40 -1.06 -19.27
C THR A 195 -13.84 -1.20 -19.76
N LEU A 196 -14.16 -0.64 -20.93
CA LEU A 196 -15.50 -0.77 -21.51
C LEU A 196 -15.85 -2.23 -21.85
N GLY A 197 -14.90 -2.96 -22.45
CA GLY A 197 -15.08 -4.38 -22.78
C GLY A 197 -15.31 -5.25 -21.53
N ARG A 198 -14.53 -5.00 -20.45
CA ARG A 198 -14.72 -5.69 -19.15
C ARG A 198 -16.07 -5.35 -18.53
N SER A 199 -16.50 -4.10 -18.56
CA SER A 199 -17.81 -3.66 -18.04
C SER A 199 -18.98 -4.35 -18.74
N ILE A 200 -18.91 -4.50 -20.07
CA ILE A 200 -19.92 -5.23 -20.84
C ILE A 200 -19.94 -6.71 -20.48
N THR A 201 -18.77 -7.33 -20.33
CA THR A 201 -18.66 -8.75 -19.99
C THR A 201 -19.16 -9.03 -18.56
N ALA A 202 -18.81 -8.16 -17.60
CA ALA A 202 -19.17 -8.28 -16.19
C ALA A 202 -20.46 -7.55 -15.81
N ARG A 203 -21.32 -7.20 -16.79
CA ARG A 203 -22.56 -6.46 -16.55
C ARG A 203 -23.46 -7.13 -15.53
N GLN A 204 -24.04 -6.33 -14.65
CA GLN A 204 -24.95 -6.76 -13.61
C GLN A 204 -26.42 -6.63 -14.06
N PRO A 205 -27.33 -7.49 -13.55
CA PRO A 205 -28.77 -7.28 -13.72
C PRO A 205 -29.19 -5.91 -13.17
N PHE A 206 -30.03 -5.23 -13.93
CA PHE A 206 -30.58 -3.95 -13.45
C PHE A 206 -31.49 -4.23 -12.23
N LYS A 207 -31.18 -3.60 -11.11
CA LYS A 207 -32.00 -3.68 -9.90
C LYS A 207 -32.80 -2.37 -9.79
N VAL A 208 -34.10 -2.48 -9.68
CA VAL A 208 -35.04 -1.35 -9.43
C VAL A 208 -35.15 -1.16 -7.93
#